data_36ac42556559fc5db7b882c90eb858f6
#
_entry.id   36ac42556559fc5db7b882c90eb858f6
#
_cell.length_a   1.000
_cell.length_b   1.000
_cell.length_c   1.000
_cell.angle_alpha   90.00
_cell.angle_beta   90.00
_cell.angle_gamma   90.00
#
_symmetry.space_group_name_H-M   'P 1'
#
loop_
_entity.id
_entity.type
_entity.pdbx_description
1 polymer ?
#
loop_
_entity_poly.entity_id
_entity_poly.type
_entity_poly.pdbx_seq_one_letter_code
_entity_poly.pdbx_strand_id
1 'polypeptide(L)'
;MAKREEKVTATASKRPIQDLREWLDRVEEMGDLVRVTDAVSCEEEMSAIGYLVAKHTPSPAILFDNIKGYEKSPYKARSLWNILGPSIPRIALTMEEPPDTPIVELIRRVKEKLKFRTLPREVPQSQAGFYENTLTGDQIDFTQLPIPKHWPLDGGRYAGTADCVITRDPDSGYLNVGTYRMMLQGKNETGLYLSPGKDARLHITRSWQQGKPVEVAAAWGIDPLFMVVGSQTFPKNVSEYEFLGGIKGEPIPVVKGKTTGLLLPANAEFMIEGIIRPNSIKSEGPFGEFPGYYGRPEAGCPLVEVTAVHYRSNPILTNALMADYPSNEQSGFFSIIRSARIWDDLDKLGVPGIQGVYAHPAGAGGFGMTVIALEQRYAGHAAQALALAAQVPGGAYFTKWIIAVDEDVDPTDMDQVIWAMSSRCNPIDDIDILRNTWSTWLDPTQNPPEKRPYGSKALINACKEHRYLPVFSKRTALRKEIYDKVAGEWKKLGLPGQIPTVRAFEEEKKVVYHEVGGFEPGKQPGEEKAEKK
;
A
#
# COMPACT_ATOMS: atom_id res chain seq x y z
N MET A 1 0.99 44.48 30.88
CA MET A 1 0.40 43.78 29.73
C MET A 1 1.48 43.64 28.66
N ALA A 2 2.16 42.53 28.62
CA ALA A 2 3.16 42.21 27.60
C ALA A 2 2.70 40.92 26.90
N LYS A 3 2.33 41.04 25.62
CA LYS A 3 2.01 39.92 24.75
C LYS A 3 3.28 39.09 24.51
N ARG A 4 3.29 37.85 24.96
CA ARG A 4 4.25 36.83 24.54
C ARG A 4 3.87 36.39 23.14
N GLU A 5 4.63 36.81 22.16
CA GLU A 5 4.60 36.21 20.81
C GLU A 5 5.22 34.82 20.88
N GLU A 6 4.40 33.79 20.72
CA GLU A 6 4.90 32.44 20.42
C GLU A 6 5.54 32.46 19.03
N LYS A 7 6.86 32.35 18.99
CA LYS A 7 7.60 32.04 17.78
C LYS A 7 7.24 30.61 17.39
N VAL A 8 6.32 30.49 16.47
CA VAL A 8 6.20 29.28 15.64
C VAL A 8 7.49 29.20 14.83
N THR A 9 8.41 28.35 15.24
CA THR A 9 9.56 27.95 14.43
C THR A 9 9.02 27.17 13.23
N ALA A 10 8.87 27.87 12.11
CA ALA A 10 8.70 27.22 10.82
C ALA A 10 9.93 26.33 10.60
N THR A 11 9.78 25.02 10.75
CA THR A 11 10.73 24.04 10.23
C THR A 11 10.83 24.32 8.73
N ALA A 12 12.00 24.77 8.28
CA ALA A 12 12.29 24.93 6.87
C ALA A 12 11.91 23.62 6.17
N SER A 13 10.97 23.67 5.23
CA SER A 13 10.53 22.51 4.47
C SER A 13 11.77 21.99 3.73
N LYS A 14 12.28 20.83 4.16
CA LYS A 14 13.32 20.14 3.41
C LYS A 14 12.74 19.91 1.99
N ARG A 15 13.53 20.16 0.94
CA ARG A 15 13.11 19.88 -0.44
C ARG A 15 12.64 18.43 -0.57
N PRO A 16 11.73 18.10 -1.51
CA PRO A 16 11.31 16.73 -1.79
C PRO A 16 12.49 15.80 -2.09
N ILE A 17 12.37 14.54 -1.69
CA ILE A 17 13.37 13.50 -1.95
C ILE A 17 13.52 13.33 -3.47
N GLN A 18 14.76 13.31 -3.97
CA GLN A 18 15.02 13.27 -5.40
C GLN A 18 15.31 11.86 -5.92
N ASP A 19 16.01 11.03 -5.15
CA ASP A 19 16.42 9.69 -5.55
C ASP A 19 16.46 8.72 -4.35
N LEU A 20 16.75 7.44 -4.63
CA LEU A 20 16.86 6.42 -3.60
C LEU A 20 17.99 6.70 -2.61
N ARG A 21 19.11 7.28 -3.03
CA ARG A 21 20.25 7.52 -2.12
C ARG A 21 19.90 8.59 -1.10
N GLU A 22 19.27 9.68 -1.54
CA GLU A 22 18.76 10.70 -0.60
C GLU A 22 17.70 10.14 0.34
N TRP A 23 16.82 9.26 -0.15
CA TRP A 23 15.85 8.56 0.68
C TRP A 23 16.54 7.70 1.75
N LEU A 24 17.58 6.93 1.38
CA LEU A 24 18.37 6.11 2.30
C LEU A 24 19.09 6.97 3.35
N ASP A 25 19.66 8.10 2.96
CA ASP A 25 20.31 9.02 3.89
C ASP A 25 19.32 9.51 4.97
N ARG A 26 18.09 9.84 4.56
CA ARG A 26 17.03 10.23 5.50
C ARG A 26 16.55 9.10 6.41
N VAL A 27 16.45 7.88 5.88
CA VAL A 27 16.09 6.70 6.68
C VAL A 27 17.22 6.35 7.66
N GLU A 28 18.48 6.53 7.27
CA GLU A 28 19.64 6.36 8.17
C GLU A 28 19.66 7.43 9.28
N GLU A 29 19.35 8.70 8.95
CA GLU A 29 19.16 9.77 9.95
C GLU A 29 18.04 9.45 10.97
N MET A 30 17.00 8.73 10.54
CA MET A 30 15.92 8.26 11.42
C MET A 30 16.32 7.06 12.30
N GLY A 31 17.50 6.45 12.04
CA GLY A 31 17.93 5.22 12.71
C GLY A 31 17.16 3.97 12.26
N ASP A 32 16.53 4.00 11.07
CA ASP A 32 15.65 2.95 10.56
C ASP A 32 16.24 2.22 9.34
N LEU A 33 17.58 2.21 9.22
CA LEU A 33 18.38 1.49 8.22
C LEU A 33 19.42 0.60 8.89
N VAL A 34 19.50 -0.66 8.43
CA VAL A 34 20.57 -1.58 8.79
C VAL A 34 21.39 -1.90 7.52
N ARG A 35 22.71 -1.76 7.61
CA ARG A 35 23.65 -2.19 6.57
C ARG A 35 24.25 -3.55 6.95
N VAL A 36 24.09 -4.52 6.07
CA VAL A 36 24.65 -5.86 6.22
C VAL A 36 25.89 -5.97 5.34
N THR A 37 27.06 -6.03 5.97
CA THR A 37 28.37 -6.08 5.28
C THR A 37 28.91 -7.51 5.13
N ASP A 38 28.40 -8.46 5.92
CA ASP A 38 28.70 -9.87 5.74
C ASP A 38 28.09 -10.40 4.44
N ALA A 39 28.74 -11.40 3.85
CA ALA A 39 28.28 -12.00 2.60
C ALA A 39 27.01 -12.84 2.82
N VAL A 40 25.90 -12.41 2.23
CA VAL A 40 24.58 -13.06 2.30
C VAL A 40 24.18 -13.57 0.91
N SER A 41 23.58 -14.76 0.85
CA SER A 41 23.11 -15.35 -0.41
C SER A 41 21.80 -14.70 -0.90
N CYS A 42 21.70 -14.46 -2.21
CA CYS A 42 20.45 -14.07 -2.84
C CYS A 42 19.51 -15.28 -3.11
N GLU A 43 19.95 -16.50 -2.79
CA GLU A 43 19.14 -17.72 -2.85
C GLU A 43 18.43 -17.90 -1.50
N GLU A 44 17.22 -17.40 -1.35
CA GLU A 44 16.31 -17.51 -0.20
C GLU A 44 16.81 -16.84 1.12
N GLU A 45 18.13 -16.64 1.33
CA GLU A 45 18.67 -16.16 2.61
C GLU A 45 18.32 -14.67 2.86
N MET A 46 18.46 -13.79 1.83
CA MET A 46 18.03 -12.39 1.93
C MET A 46 16.54 -12.28 2.19
N SER A 47 15.73 -13.12 1.55
CA SER A 47 14.28 -13.18 1.73
C SER A 47 13.92 -13.61 3.15
N ALA A 48 14.62 -14.62 3.68
CA ALA A 48 14.42 -15.08 5.06
C ALA A 48 14.76 -13.99 6.08
N ILE A 49 15.85 -13.24 5.87
CA ILE A 49 16.21 -12.10 6.72
C ILE A 49 15.13 -11.02 6.65
N GLY A 50 14.70 -10.62 5.44
CA GLY A 50 13.62 -9.65 5.24
C GLY A 50 12.32 -10.09 5.91
N TYR A 51 11.94 -11.36 5.76
CA TYR A 51 10.77 -11.96 6.38
C TYR A 51 10.79 -11.86 7.91
N LEU A 52 11.91 -12.19 8.53
CA LEU A 52 12.05 -12.18 9.99
C LEU A 52 12.14 -10.75 10.54
N VAL A 53 12.89 -9.86 9.86
CA VAL A 53 13.02 -8.46 10.28
C VAL A 53 11.68 -7.74 10.23
N ALA A 54 10.85 -7.99 9.22
CA ALA A 54 9.52 -7.39 9.13
C ALA A 54 8.60 -7.77 10.30
N LYS A 55 8.82 -8.92 10.93
CA LYS A 55 8.09 -9.39 12.14
C LYS A 55 8.65 -8.83 13.45
N HIS A 56 9.77 -8.13 13.40
CA HIS A 56 10.40 -7.52 14.57
C HIS A 56 9.96 -6.07 14.77
N THR A 57 10.15 -5.53 15.97
CA THR A 57 9.94 -4.10 16.27
C THR A 57 11.18 -3.58 17.01
N PRO A 58 11.92 -2.61 16.48
CA PRO A 58 11.72 -1.94 15.17
C PRO A 58 11.97 -2.88 13.97
N SER A 59 11.42 -2.51 12.79
CA SER A 59 11.55 -3.23 11.52
C SER A 59 12.29 -2.34 10.50
N PRO A 60 13.63 -2.26 10.54
CA PRO A 60 14.40 -1.36 9.68
C PRO A 60 14.42 -1.80 8.21
N ALA A 61 14.69 -0.86 7.30
CA ALA A 61 15.13 -1.19 5.94
C ALA A 61 16.50 -1.89 5.99
N ILE A 62 16.77 -2.79 5.05
CA ILE A 62 17.98 -3.62 5.05
C ILE A 62 18.74 -3.42 3.75
N LEU A 63 19.95 -2.90 3.81
CA LEU A 63 20.85 -2.79 2.67
C LEU A 63 21.98 -3.83 2.78
N PHE A 64 21.98 -4.81 1.87
CA PHE A 64 23.06 -5.79 1.75
C PHE A 64 24.14 -5.21 0.82
N ASP A 65 25.31 -4.94 1.38
CA ASP A 65 26.46 -4.39 0.66
C ASP A 65 27.31 -5.50 0.02
N ASN A 66 27.29 -6.72 0.53
CA ASN A 66 28.08 -7.86 0.06
C ASN A 66 27.16 -9.07 -0.21
N ILE A 67 27.19 -9.56 -1.46
CA ILE A 67 26.29 -10.63 -1.90
C ILE A 67 27.13 -11.83 -2.31
N LYS A 68 26.95 -12.94 -1.59
CA LYS A 68 27.70 -14.18 -1.75
C LYS A 68 27.63 -14.71 -3.19
N GLY A 69 28.80 -14.93 -3.79
CA GLY A 69 28.95 -15.40 -5.16
C GLY A 69 28.96 -14.30 -6.21
N TYR A 70 28.78 -13.01 -5.82
CA TYR A 70 28.78 -11.86 -6.70
C TYR A 70 29.91 -10.85 -6.39
N GLU A 71 30.87 -11.22 -5.56
CA GLU A 71 31.99 -10.36 -5.14
C GLU A 71 32.85 -9.88 -6.32
N LYS A 72 32.87 -10.67 -7.41
CA LYS A 72 33.59 -10.35 -8.67
C LYS A 72 32.69 -9.84 -9.79
N SER A 73 31.40 -9.63 -9.51
CA SER A 73 30.47 -9.11 -10.51
C SER A 73 30.91 -7.74 -11.01
N PRO A 74 30.87 -7.49 -12.32
CA PRO A 74 31.21 -6.19 -12.88
C PRO A 74 30.24 -5.08 -12.43
N TYR A 75 29.01 -5.44 -12.08
CA TYR A 75 27.99 -4.50 -11.62
C TYR A 75 28.23 -4.00 -10.21
N LYS A 76 28.86 -4.79 -9.33
CA LYS A 76 29.03 -4.49 -7.89
C LYS A 76 27.71 -4.04 -7.26
N ALA A 77 26.62 -4.71 -7.64
CA ALA A 77 25.28 -4.34 -7.21
C ALA A 77 25.05 -4.70 -5.75
N ARG A 78 24.39 -3.79 -5.06
CA ARG A 78 23.87 -3.96 -3.69
C ARG A 78 22.38 -4.31 -3.73
N SER A 79 21.81 -4.77 -2.64
CA SER A 79 20.42 -5.21 -2.61
C SER A 79 19.68 -4.59 -1.42
N LEU A 80 18.59 -3.88 -1.68
CA LEU A 80 17.75 -3.22 -0.66
C LEU A 80 16.45 -3.99 -0.47
N TRP A 81 16.13 -4.31 0.79
CA TRP A 81 14.97 -5.09 1.21
C TRP A 81 14.23 -4.41 2.37
N ASN A 82 12.98 -4.83 2.61
CA ASN A 82 12.12 -4.24 3.64
C ASN A 82 12.10 -2.71 3.52
N ILE A 83 11.94 -2.23 2.30
CA ILE A 83 12.10 -0.81 1.93
C ILE A 83 11.16 0.05 2.76
N LEU A 84 9.86 -0.18 2.64
CA LEU A 84 8.82 0.47 3.42
C LEU A 84 8.33 -0.45 4.55
N GLY A 85 8.12 -1.73 4.24
CA GLY A 85 7.68 -2.74 5.19
C GLY A 85 6.49 -2.29 6.06
N PRO A 86 6.45 -2.66 7.35
CA PRO A 86 5.42 -2.21 8.28
C PRO A 86 5.70 -0.83 8.91
N SER A 87 6.74 -0.10 8.47
CA SER A 87 7.16 1.17 9.08
C SER A 87 6.34 2.36 8.59
N ILE A 88 5.37 2.81 9.40
CA ILE A 88 4.59 4.03 9.11
C ILE A 88 5.50 5.27 8.98
N PRO A 89 6.57 5.47 9.80
CA PRO A 89 7.49 6.59 9.61
C PRO A 89 8.17 6.62 8.24
N ARG A 90 8.64 5.46 7.70
CA ARG A 90 9.22 5.39 6.36
C ARG A 90 8.20 5.65 5.26
N ILE A 91 6.96 5.16 5.45
CA ILE A 91 5.87 5.41 4.50
C ILE A 91 5.51 6.90 4.49
N ALA A 92 5.40 7.55 5.66
CA ALA A 92 5.15 8.99 5.76
C ALA A 92 6.25 9.79 5.07
N LEU A 93 7.53 9.48 5.35
CA LEU A 93 8.68 10.09 4.70
C LEU A 93 8.58 9.97 3.16
N THR A 94 8.25 8.79 2.64
CA THR A 94 8.11 8.52 1.21
C THR A 94 6.95 9.30 0.59
N MET A 95 5.90 9.58 1.36
CA MET A 95 4.76 10.42 0.95
C MET A 95 5.04 11.93 1.11
N GLU A 96 6.28 12.32 1.40
CA GLU A 96 6.68 13.72 1.69
C GLU A 96 5.89 14.31 2.87
N GLU A 97 5.72 13.50 3.94
CA GLU A 97 5.07 13.88 5.18
C GLU A 97 6.01 13.64 6.38
N PRO A 98 5.82 14.37 7.51
CA PRO A 98 6.59 14.11 8.72
C PRO A 98 6.47 12.65 9.19
N PRO A 99 7.58 12.00 9.59
CA PRO A 99 7.57 10.59 10.00
C PRO A 99 6.67 10.26 11.20
N ASP A 100 6.37 11.25 12.03
CA ASP A 100 5.53 11.14 13.22
C ASP A 100 4.04 11.44 12.97
N THR A 101 3.64 11.62 11.70
CA THR A 101 2.25 11.89 11.33
C THR A 101 1.34 10.71 11.71
N PRO A 102 0.28 10.93 12.50
CA PRO A 102 -0.68 9.85 12.83
C PRO A 102 -1.33 9.24 11.59
N ILE A 103 -1.62 7.94 11.62
CA ILE A 103 -2.04 7.17 10.43
C ILE A 103 -3.28 7.80 9.74
N VAL A 104 -4.35 8.11 10.45
CA VAL A 104 -5.56 8.71 9.86
C VAL A 104 -5.27 10.09 9.25
N GLU A 105 -4.39 10.87 9.89
CA GLU A 105 -3.95 12.16 9.37
C GLU A 105 -3.09 11.99 8.11
N LEU A 106 -2.17 11.03 8.10
CA LEU A 106 -1.36 10.68 6.92
C LEU A 106 -2.27 10.30 5.74
N ILE A 107 -3.26 9.44 5.97
CA ILE A 107 -4.24 9.05 4.94
C ILE A 107 -4.97 10.29 4.41
N ARG A 108 -5.41 11.21 5.28
CA ARG A 108 -6.11 12.43 4.88
C ARG A 108 -5.22 13.34 4.03
N ARG A 109 -3.96 13.52 4.40
CA ARG A 109 -3.00 14.33 3.64
C ARG A 109 -2.66 13.71 2.30
N VAL A 110 -2.46 12.39 2.25
CA VAL A 110 -2.25 11.66 0.98
C VAL A 110 -3.48 11.79 0.08
N LYS A 111 -4.70 11.68 0.63
CA LYS A 111 -5.95 11.93 -0.12
C LYS A 111 -5.95 13.31 -0.78
N GLU A 112 -5.55 14.35 -0.06
CA GLU A 112 -5.47 15.70 -0.63
C GLU A 112 -4.38 15.81 -1.72
N LYS A 113 -3.19 15.24 -1.49
CA LYS A 113 -2.09 15.23 -2.48
C LYS A 113 -2.47 14.51 -3.77
N LEU A 114 -3.24 13.42 -3.70
CA LEU A 114 -3.72 12.69 -4.88
C LEU A 114 -4.66 13.49 -5.80
N LYS A 115 -5.12 14.67 -5.40
CA LYS A 115 -5.90 15.58 -6.25
C LYS A 115 -5.04 16.40 -7.20
N PHE A 116 -3.75 16.55 -6.92
CA PHE A 116 -2.84 17.35 -7.73
C PHE A 116 -2.16 16.50 -8.81
N ARG A 117 -1.81 17.16 -9.91
CA ARG A 117 -1.11 16.59 -11.06
C ARG A 117 0.00 17.55 -11.47
N THR A 118 1.19 16.99 -11.73
CA THR A 118 2.31 17.77 -12.24
C THR A 118 2.99 16.98 -13.34
N LEU A 119 2.99 17.50 -14.55
CA LEU A 119 3.61 16.84 -15.70
C LEU A 119 5.11 16.61 -15.46
N PRO A 120 5.68 15.48 -15.93
CA PRO A 120 7.09 15.23 -15.85
C PRO A 120 7.88 16.26 -16.67
N ARG A 121 9.13 16.50 -16.30
CA ARG A 121 10.03 17.42 -17.00
C ARG A 121 11.17 16.65 -17.64
N GLU A 122 11.27 16.73 -18.96
CA GLU A 122 12.42 16.15 -19.67
C GLU A 122 13.70 16.92 -19.33
N VAL A 123 14.74 16.19 -19.00
CA VAL A 123 16.07 16.71 -18.68
C VAL A 123 17.12 16.11 -19.64
N PRO A 124 18.28 16.78 -19.83
CA PRO A 124 19.37 16.21 -20.62
C PRO A 124 19.84 14.85 -20.09
N GLN A 125 20.24 13.95 -20.98
CA GLN A 125 20.75 12.61 -20.60
C GLN A 125 21.94 12.67 -19.65
N SER A 126 22.74 13.71 -19.68
CA SER A 126 23.84 13.93 -18.74
C SER A 126 23.41 14.10 -17.28
N GLN A 127 22.14 14.34 -17.02
CA GLN A 127 21.58 14.42 -15.67
C GLN A 127 21.04 13.07 -15.16
N ALA A 128 21.00 12.03 -16.01
CA ALA A 128 20.58 10.68 -15.60
C ALA A 128 21.80 9.87 -15.16
N GLY A 129 21.91 9.66 -13.83
CA GLY A 129 23.05 8.97 -13.24
C GLY A 129 23.23 7.53 -13.72
N PHE A 130 22.17 6.84 -14.10
CA PHE A 130 22.27 5.48 -14.64
C PHE A 130 23.01 5.40 -15.99
N TYR A 131 23.21 6.48 -16.70
CA TYR A 131 24.03 6.49 -17.92
C TYR A 131 25.55 6.51 -17.67
N GLU A 132 26.01 6.43 -16.41
CA GLU A 132 27.45 6.24 -16.08
C GLU A 132 28.00 4.97 -16.75
N ASN A 133 27.21 3.92 -16.82
CA ASN A 133 27.57 2.66 -17.46
C ASN A 133 26.46 2.24 -18.43
N THR A 134 26.83 1.72 -19.59
CA THR A 134 25.88 1.20 -20.59
C THR A 134 26.44 -0.08 -21.19
N LEU A 135 25.62 -1.14 -21.21
CA LEU A 135 25.90 -2.41 -21.86
C LEU A 135 24.85 -2.67 -22.94
N THR A 136 25.27 -3.25 -24.07
CA THR A 136 24.41 -3.58 -25.19
C THR A 136 24.80 -4.93 -25.81
N GLY A 137 23.87 -5.60 -26.49
CA GLY A 137 24.13 -6.85 -27.18
C GLY A 137 24.72 -7.93 -26.26
N ASP A 138 25.80 -8.56 -26.71
CA ASP A 138 26.46 -9.68 -26.00
C ASP A 138 27.11 -9.29 -24.66
N GLN A 139 27.22 -8.00 -24.36
CA GLN A 139 27.72 -7.53 -23.06
C GLN A 139 26.70 -7.69 -21.92
N ILE A 140 25.43 -7.89 -22.26
CA ILE A 140 24.35 -8.03 -21.29
C ILE A 140 24.37 -9.45 -20.73
N ASP A 141 24.56 -9.56 -19.42
CA ASP A 141 24.49 -10.85 -18.72
C ASP A 141 23.87 -10.67 -17.31
N PHE A 142 22.57 -10.94 -17.21
CA PHE A 142 21.84 -10.89 -15.95
C PHE A 142 22.23 -11.99 -14.95
N THR A 143 22.93 -13.04 -15.40
CA THR A 143 23.46 -14.04 -14.46
C THR A 143 24.57 -13.48 -13.57
N GLN A 144 25.13 -12.33 -13.94
CA GLN A 144 26.12 -11.59 -13.14
C GLN A 144 25.48 -10.60 -12.16
N LEU A 145 24.14 -10.45 -12.16
CA LEU A 145 23.41 -9.65 -11.17
C LEU A 145 22.91 -10.55 -10.04
N PRO A 146 22.93 -10.07 -8.78
CA PRO A 146 22.43 -10.82 -7.65
C PRO A 146 20.90 -10.81 -7.59
N ILE A 147 20.28 -11.35 -8.63
CA ILE A 147 18.82 -11.48 -8.73
C ILE A 147 18.34 -12.57 -7.79
N PRO A 148 17.45 -12.27 -6.83
CA PRO A 148 17.06 -13.23 -5.80
C PRO A 148 16.06 -14.28 -6.31
N LYS A 149 16.15 -15.47 -5.71
CA LYS A 149 15.02 -16.39 -5.56
C LYS A 149 14.44 -16.16 -4.18
N HIS A 150 13.14 -15.86 -4.09
CA HIS A 150 12.53 -15.47 -2.82
C HIS A 150 12.10 -16.68 -1.99
N TRP A 151 11.41 -17.65 -2.60
CA TRP A 151 10.80 -18.77 -1.92
C TRP A 151 11.20 -20.12 -2.56
N PRO A 152 11.19 -21.23 -1.79
CA PRO A 152 11.59 -22.55 -2.29
C PRO A 152 10.87 -23.00 -3.55
N LEU A 153 9.57 -22.70 -3.66
CA LEU A 153 8.74 -23.13 -4.80
C LEU A 153 8.62 -22.08 -5.91
N ASP A 154 9.32 -20.94 -5.81
CA ASP A 154 9.37 -19.99 -6.92
C ASP A 154 9.97 -20.64 -8.16
N GLY A 155 9.35 -20.40 -9.32
CA GLY A 155 9.74 -20.99 -10.59
C GLY A 155 11.09 -20.52 -11.14
N GLY A 156 11.66 -19.46 -10.54
CA GLY A 156 12.95 -18.90 -10.93
C GLY A 156 13.39 -17.75 -10.04
N ARG A 157 14.38 -16.99 -10.53
CA ARG A 157 14.87 -15.77 -9.89
C ARG A 157 14.09 -14.57 -10.43
N TYR A 158 13.73 -13.64 -9.56
CA TYR A 158 12.91 -12.47 -9.91
C TYR A 158 13.69 -11.18 -9.76
N ALA A 159 13.96 -10.53 -10.89
CA ALA A 159 14.64 -9.24 -10.94
C ALA A 159 13.71 -8.09 -10.52
N GLY A 160 12.45 -8.14 -10.97
CA GLY A 160 11.47 -7.10 -10.73
C GLY A 160 10.44 -7.51 -9.70
N THR A 161 10.60 -7.05 -8.45
CA THR A 161 9.60 -7.14 -7.39
C THR A 161 9.35 -5.78 -6.75
N ALA A 162 10.32 -4.85 -6.83
CA ALA A 162 10.20 -3.43 -6.48
C ALA A 162 10.81 -2.58 -7.59
N ASP A 163 10.35 -2.82 -8.79
CA ASP A 163 10.71 -2.12 -10.03
C ASP A 163 9.55 -1.23 -10.51
N CYS A 164 9.84 -0.41 -11.52
CA CYS A 164 8.82 0.27 -12.30
C CYS A 164 9.04 -0.02 -13.79
N VAL A 165 8.04 -0.65 -14.40
CA VAL A 165 8.02 -0.95 -15.83
C VAL A 165 7.27 0.15 -16.57
N ILE A 166 7.90 0.68 -17.61
CA ILE A 166 7.37 1.75 -18.46
C ILE A 166 6.95 1.16 -19.79
N THR A 167 5.71 1.40 -20.20
CA THR A 167 5.18 1.03 -21.52
C THR A 167 4.37 2.18 -22.11
N ARG A 168 4.22 2.21 -23.44
CA ARG A 168 3.44 3.21 -24.16
C ARG A 168 2.22 2.59 -24.80
N ASP A 169 1.07 3.23 -24.64
CA ASP A 169 -0.15 2.87 -25.39
C ASP A 169 0.07 3.16 -26.88
N PRO A 170 -0.12 2.17 -27.78
CA PRO A 170 0.14 2.36 -29.21
C PRO A 170 -0.82 3.33 -29.90
N ASP A 171 -1.99 3.58 -29.32
CA ASP A 171 -3.02 4.42 -29.92
C ASP A 171 -2.97 5.86 -29.42
N SER A 172 -2.85 6.06 -28.10
CA SER A 172 -2.87 7.38 -27.46
C SER A 172 -1.49 7.98 -27.18
N GLY A 173 -0.44 7.15 -27.17
CA GLY A 173 0.91 7.56 -26.73
C GLY A 173 1.06 7.68 -25.22
N TYR A 174 0.02 7.39 -24.46
CA TYR A 174 0.01 7.40 -23.00
C TYR A 174 1.10 6.49 -22.41
N LEU A 175 1.80 6.99 -21.39
CA LEU A 175 2.84 6.24 -20.67
C LEU A 175 2.28 5.69 -19.36
N ASN A 176 2.32 4.38 -19.22
CA ASN A 176 2.08 3.70 -17.95
C ASN A 176 3.42 3.45 -17.25
N VAL A 177 3.47 3.68 -15.93
CA VAL A 177 4.57 3.37 -15.03
C VAL A 177 4.04 2.49 -13.92
N GLY A 178 4.19 1.17 -14.05
CA GLY A 178 3.59 0.21 -13.11
C GLY A 178 4.60 -0.76 -12.53
N THR A 179 4.31 -1.29 -11.34
CA THR A 179 5.08 -2.38 -10.74
C THR A 179 4.61 -3.71 -11.30
N TYR A 180 5.50 -4.43 -11.99
CA TYR A 180 5.20 -5.73 -12.59
C TYR A 180 6.37 -6.67 -12.41
N ARG A 181 6.13 -7.87 -11.85
CA ARG A 181 7.21 -8.80 -11.58
C ARG A 181 7.89 -9.31 -12.84
N MET A 182 9.22 -9.41 -12.80
CA MET A 182 10.06 -9.86 -13.91
C MET A 182 10.89 -11.06 -13.49
N MET A 183 10.63 -12.23 -14.11
CA MET A 183 11.40 -13.46 -13.88
C MET A 183 12.56 -13.54 -14.86
N LEU A 184 13.76 -13.88 -14.36
CA LEU A 184 14.92 -14.13 -15.22
C LEU A 184 14.66 -15.33 -16.13
N GLN A 185 14.87 -15.16 -17.46
CA GLN A 185 14.63 -16.17 -18.48
C GLN A 185 15.89 -16.53 -19.29
N GLY A 186 16.94 -15.72 -19.18
CA GLY A 186 18.20 -15.90 -19.89
C GLY A 186 19.18 -14.78 -19.56
N LYS A 187 20.31 -14.74 -20.27
CA LYS A 187 21.33 -13.72 -20.03
C LYS A 187 20.83 -12.30 -20.27
N ASN A 188 19.98 -12.12 -21.25
CA ASN A 188 19.40 -10.83 -21.66
C ASN A 188 17.88 -10.91 -21.85
N GLU A 189 17.22 -11.84 -21.17
CA GLU A 189 15.77 -12.07 -21.29
C GLU A 189 15.10 -12.12 -19.94
N THR A 190 13.93 -11.49 -19.82
CA THR A 190 13.06 -11.56 -18.63
C THR A 190 11.62 -11.83 -19.05
N GLY A 191 10.91 -12.65 -18.28
CA GLY A 191 9.46 -12.81 -18.40
C GLY A 191 8.77 -11.67 -17.65
N LEU A 192 7.76 -11.06 -18.25
CA LEU A 192 6.98 -9.97 -17.65
C LEU A 192 5.58 -10.44 -17.31
N TYR A 193 5.28 -10.64 -16.02
CA TYR A 193 3.94 -11.02 -15.59
C TYR A 193 2.99 -9.82 -15.48
N LEU A 194 1.83 -9.94 -16.12
CA LEU A 194 0.82 -8.90 -16.22
C LEU A 194 -0.57 -9.46 -15.90
N SER A 195 -1.19 -9.02 -14.83
CA SER A 195 -2.57 -9.39 -14.51
C SER A 195 -3.56 -8.84 -15.55
N PRO A 196 -4.67 -9.56 -15.82
CA PRO A 196 -5.73 -9.06 -16.69
C PRO A 196 -6.22 -7.67 -16.27
N GLY A 197 -6.41 -6.77 -17.23
CA GLY A 197 -6.93 -5.42 -17.02
C GLY A 197 -5.90 -4.38 -16.61
N LYS A 198 -4.63 -4.73 -16.40
CA LYS A 198 -3.55 -3.78 -16.17
C LYS A 198 -3.11 -3.09 -17.46
N ASP A 199 -2.74 -1.80 -17.36
CA ASP A 199 -2.46 -0.95 -18.52
C ASP A 199 -1.34 -1.49 -19.41
N ALA A 200 -0.21 -1.93 -18.85
CA ALA A 200 0.86 -2.55 -19.65
C ALA A 200 0.38 -3.79 -20.44
N ARG A 201 -0.52 -4.61 -19.87
CA ARG A 201 -1.11 -5.73 -20.61
C ARG A 201 -2.00 -5.26 -21.76
N LEU A 202 -2.77 -4.20 -21.56
CA LEU A 202 -3.59 -3.61 -22.61
C LEU A 202 -2.72 -3.03 -23.73
N HIS A 203 -1.63 -2.33 -23.40
CA HIS A 203 -0.67 -1.81 -24.38
C HIS A 203 -0.06 -2.94 -25.24
N ILE A 204 0.41 -4.01 -24.61
CA ILE A 204 0.97 -5.17 -25.31
C ILE A 204 -0.08 -5.82 -26.20
N THR A 205 -1.29 -6.07 -25.68
CA THR A 205 -2.37 -6.73 -26.43
C THR A 205 -2.75 -5.93 -27.68
N ARG A 206 -2.91 -4.60 -27.56
CA ARG A 206 -3.24 -3.70 -28.69
C ARG A 206 -2.12 -3.65 -29.71
N SER A 207 -0.87 -3.56 -29.28
CA SER A 207 0.29 -3.56 -30.19
C SER A 207 0.39 -4.88 -30.96
N TRP A 208 0.20 -6.01 -30.30
CA TRP A 208 0.22 -7.32 -30.94
C TRP A 208 -0.93 -7.51 -31.92
N GLN A 209 -2.12 -6.99 -31.64
CA GLN A 209 -3.23 -6.97 -32.60
C GLN A 209 -2.91 -6.18 -33.86
N GLN A 210 -2.02 -5.17 -33.76
CA GLN A 210 -1.49 -4.40 -34.88
C GLN A 210 -0.25 -5.04 -35.54
N GLY A 211 0.20 -6.21 -35.06
CA GLY A 211 1.43 -6.88 -35.53
C GLY A 211 2.71 -6.15 -35.15
N LYS A 212 2.68 -5.25 -34.17
CA LYS A 212 3.81 -4.42 -33.76
C LYS A 212 4.48 -4.94 -32.50
N PRO A 213 5.82 -4.81 -32.37
CA PRO A 213 6.51 -4.99 -31.10
C PRO A 213 6.16 -3.86 -30.12
N VAL A 214 6.47 -4.07 -28.84
CA VAL A 214 6.28 -3.08 -27.78
C VAL A 214 7.65 -2.71 -27.20
N GLU A 215 7.97 -1.43 -27.23
CA GLU A 215 9.09 -0.90 -26.46
C GLU A 215 8.73 -0.97 -24.96
N VAL A 216 9.68 -1.43 -24.16
CA VAL A 216 9.55 -1.55 -22.72
C VAL A 216 10.82 -1.11 -22.04
N ALA A 217 10.70 -0.45 -20.89
CA ALA A 217 11.82 -0.19 -20.00
C ALA A 217 11.44 -0.57 -18.58
N ALA A 218 12.44 -0.91 -17.75
CA ALA A 218 12.20 -1.14 -16.32
C ALA A 218 13.34 -0.52 -15.50
N ALA A 219 12.96 0.09 -14.37
CA ALA A 219 13.84 0.81 -13.47
C ALA A 219 13.86 0.20 -12.09
N TRP A 220 15.05 0.08 -11.50
CA TRP A 220 15.27 -0.32 -10.10
C TRP A 220 16.05 0.76 -9.37
N GLY A 221 15.94 0.75 -8.04
CA GLY A 221 16.65 1.71 -7.23
C GLY A 221 16.21 3.14 -7.50
N ILE A 222 14.93 3.35 -7.70
CA ILE A 222 14.29 4.66 -7.77
C ILE A 222 13.72 5.07 -6.42
N ASP A 223 13.35 6.33 -6.27
CA ASP A 223 12.59 6.78 -5.11
C ASP A 223 11.42 5.83 -4.81
N PRO A 224 11.28 5.31 -3.57
CA PRO A 224 10.23 4.37 -3.22
C PRO A 224 8.80 4.86 -3.48
N LEU A 225 8.57 6.17 -3.62
CA LEU A 225 7.29 6.72 -4.04
C LEU A 225 6.81 6.15 -5.39
N PHE A 226 7.73 5.80 -6.28
CA PHE A 226 7.39 5.15 -7.56
C PHE A 226 6.74 3.78 -7.35
N MET A 227 7.23 2.98 -6.40
CA MET A 227 6.62 1.69 -6.05
C MET A 227 5.21 1.90 -5.50
N VAL A 228 5.02 2.90 -4.63
CA VAL A 228 3.71 3.22 -4.05
C VAL A 228 2.71 3.62 -5.12
N VAL A 229 3.06 4.57 -5.99
CA VAL A 229 2.18 5.09 -7.03
C VAL A 229 2.00 4.07 -8.16
N GLY A 230 3.08 3.44 -8.64
CA GLY A 230 3.05 2.45 -9.71
C GLY A 230 2.29 1.16 -9.38
N SER A 231 2.05 0.86 -8.09
CA SER A 231 1.21 -0.25 -7.66
C SER A 231 -0.30 0.01 -7.80
N GLN A 232 -0.69 1.28 -7.98
CA GLN A 232 -2.10 1.69 -8.05
C GLN A 232 -2.65 1.63 -9.47
N THR A 233 -3.98 1.68 -9.58
CA THR A 233 -4.67 1.86 -10.86
C THR A 233 -5.29 3.25 -10.87
N PHE A 234 -4.90 4.09 -11.80
CA PHE A 234 -5.37 5.46 -11.97
C PHE A 234 -6.36 5.58 -13.14
N PRO A 235 -7.01 6.72 -13.33
CA PRO A 235 -7.85 6.98 -14.50
C PRO A 235 -7.03 6.81 -15.79
N LYS A 236 -7.68 6.26 -16.83
CA LYS A 236 -7.05 6.07 -18.14
C LYS A 236 -6.49 7.38 -18.70
N ASN A 237 -5.38 7.29 -19.39
CA ASN A 237 -4.67 8.40 -20.03
C ASN A 237 -4.10 9.46 -19.06
N VAL A 238 -3.93 9.13 -17.78
CA VAL A 238 -3.19 9.95 -16.82
C VAL A 238 -2.01 9.13 -16.31
N SER A 239 -0.80 9.56 -16.61
CA SER A 239 0.42 8.83 -16.24
C SER A 239 0.69 8.91 -14.75
N GLU A 240 1.24 7.83 -14.19
CA GLU A 240 1.74 7.78 -12.81
C GLU A 240 2.77 8.89 -12.55
N TYR A 241 3.53 9.32 -13.55
CA TYR A 241 4.44 10.48 -13.44
C TYR A 241 3.73 11.75 -12.97
N GLU A 242 2.48 11.97 -13.40
CA GLU A 242 1.71 13.15 -13.00
C GLU A 242 1.29 13.09 -11.53
N PHE A 243 0.94 11.91 -11.03
CA PHE A 243 0.62 11.70 -9.62
C PHE A 243 1.85 11.80 -8.72
N LEU A 244 2.98 11.24 -9.17
CA LEU A 244 4.28 11.37 -8.50
C LEU A 244 4.64 12.84 -8.33
N GLY A 245 4.58 13.61 -9.41
CA GLY A 245 4.85 15.05 -9.38
C GLY A 245 3.84 15.82 -8.53
N GLY A 246 2.56 15.41 -8.52
CA GLY A 246 1.52 15.99 -7.66
C GLY A 246 1.78 15.78 -6.17
N ILE A 247 2.22 14.58 -5.76
CA ILE A 247 2.56 14.26 -4.37
C ILE A 247 3.80 15.03 -3.92
N LYS A 248 4.82 15.12 -4.78
CA LYS A 248 6.07 15.85 -4.51
C LYS A 248 5.90 17.38 -4.57
N GLY A 249 4.89 17.87 -5.28
CA GLY A 249 4.72 19.30 -5.56
C GLY A 249 5.71 19.85 -6.59
N GLU A 250 6.43 18.99 -7.32
CA GLU A 250 7.38 19.34 -8.37
C GLU A 250 7.42 18.31 -9.51
N PRO A 251 7.81 18.71 -10.74
CA PRO A 251 7.92 17.80 -11.87
C PRO A 251 8.93 16.68 -11.65
N ILE A 252 8.56 15.43 -11.96
CA ILE A 252 9.50 14.30 -12.00
C ILE A 252 10.48 14.50 -13.16
N PRO A 253 11.82 14.48 -12.93
CA PRO A 253 12.78 14.54 -13.99
C PRO A 253 12.81 13.22 -14.77
N VAL A 254 12.65 13.31 -16.10
CA VAL A 254 12.69 12.16 -17.00
C VAL A 254 13.66 12.40 -18.15
N VAL A 255 14.23 11.33 -18.69
CA VAL A 255 15.10 11.37 -19.87
C VAL A 255 14.55 10.46 -20.96
N LYS A 256 14.79 10.81 -22.21
CA LYS A 256 14.44 9.95 -23.34
C LYS A 256 15.39 8.76 -23.42
N GLY A 257 14.83 7.54 -23.41
CA GLY A 257 15.58 6.30 -23.56
C GLY A 257 16.36 6.26 -24.87
N LYS A 258 17.54 5.64 -24.84
CA LYS A 258 18.45 5.58 -26.00
C LYS A 258 17.97 4.61 -27.08
N THR A 259 17.34 3.49 -26.68
CA THR A 259 16.92 2.44 -27.62
C THR A 259 15.40 2.40 -27.82
N THR A 260 14.62 2.73 -26.79
CA THR A 260 13.16 2.68 -26.82
C THR A 260 12.50 4.04 -27.09
N GLY A 261 13.20 5.14 -26.78
CA GLY A 261 12.59 6.48 -26.83
C GLY A 261 11.46 6.71 -25.83
N LEU A 262 11.30 5.83 -24.82
CA LEU A 262 10.40 6.04 -23.70
C LEU A 262 10.95 7.11 -22.77
N LEU A 263 10.08 7.79 -22.01
CA LEU A 263 10.54 8.70 -20.95
C LEU A 263 10.84 7.88 -19.69
N LEU A 264 12.11 7.87 -19.30
CA LEU A 264 12.66 7.08 -18.20
C LEU A 264 12.90 7.99 -16.97
N PRO A 265 12.63 7.56 -15.72
CA PRO A 265 12.95 8.36 -14.55
C PRO A 265 14.47 8.57 -14.44
N ALA A 266 14.91 9.84 -14.44
CA ALA A 266 16.32 10.20 -14.53
C ALA A 266 17.16 9.72 -13.33
N ASN A 267 16.54 9.52 -12.18
CA ASN A 267 17.20 9.27 -10.90
C ASN A 267 17.22 7.79 -10.49
N ALA A 268 17.09 6.85 -11.44
CA ALA A 268 17.21 5.43 -11.17
C ALA A 268 18.64 4.98 -10.94
N GLU A 269 18.84 3.91 -10.19
CA GLU A 269 20.14 3.25 -9.99
C GLU A 269 20.49 2.30 -11.14
N PHE A 270 19.46 1.59 -11.64
CA PHE A 270 19.57 0.57 -12.66
C PHE A 270 18.38 0.65 -13.62
N MET A 271 18.60 0.55 -14.90
CA MET A 271 17.62 0.71 -15.96
C MET A 271 17.85 -0.31 -17.07
N ILE A 272 16.79 -0.95 -17.53
CA ILE A 272 16.84 -1.72 -18.78
C ILE A 272 15.93 -1.09 -19.82
N GLU A 273 16.34 -1.21 -21.09
CA GLU A 273 15.51 -0.96 -22.25
C GLU A 273 15.40 -2.26 -23.06
N GLY A 274 14.23 -2.55 -23.61
CA GLY A 274 13.99 -3.80 -24.32
C GLY A 274 12.78 -3.77 -25.23
N ILE A 275 12.52 -4.90 -25.86
CA ILE A 275 11.45 -5.10 -26.83
C ILE A 275 10.69 -6.38 -26.49
N ILE A 276 9.36 -6.31 -26.56
CA ILE A 276 8.46 -7.47 -26.50
C ILE A 276 7.94 -7.73 -27.92
N ARG A 277 8.40 -8.80 -28.57
CA ARG A 277 7.94 -9.13 -29.92
C ARG A 277 6.53 -9.74 -29.92
N PRO A 278 5.76 -9.60 -31.00
CA PRO A 278 4.46 -10.23 -31.12
C PRO A 278 4.52 -11.75 -30.84
N ASN A 279 3.63 -12.20 -29.94
CA ASN A 279 3.50 -13.60 -29.54
C ASN A 279 4.76 -14.25 -28.91
N SER A 280 5.75 -13.48 -28.52
CA SER A 280 6.92 -13.98 -27.77
C SER A 280 6.51 -14.23 -26.33
N ILE A 281 6.35 -15.52 -25.97
CA ILE A 281 5.85 -15.98 -24.67
C ILE A 281 6.81 -17.04 -24.13
N LYS A 282 7.16 -16.92 -22.83
CA LYS A 282 7.84 -17.98 -22.07
C LYS A 282 7.05 -18.31 -20.80
N SER A 283 7.37 -19.45 -20.19
CA SER A 283 6.77 -19.88 -18.94
C SER A 283 7.30 -19.04 -17.76
N GLU A 284 6.41 -18.70 -16.82
CA GLU A 284 6.68 -17.89 -15.63
C GLU A 284 5.88 -18.42 -14.45
N GLY A 285 6.46 -18.35 -13.25
CA GLY A 285 5.84 -18.83 -12.02
C GLY A 285 6.17 -20.29 -11.68
N PRO A 286 5.64 -20.82 -10.56
CA PRO A 286 4.88 -20.09 -9.56
C PRO A 286 5.70 -19.01 -8.85
N PHE A 287 5.02 -18.12 -8.11
CA PHE A 287 5.63 -17.06 -7.31
C PHE A 287 4.84 -16.86 -6.01
N GLY A 288 5.54 -16.71 -4.89
CA GLY A 288 4.94 -16.36 -3.61
C GLY A 288 4.32 -14.96 -3.65
N GLU A 289 3.03 -14.84 -3.28
CA GLU A 289 2.21 -13.64 -3.48
C GLU A 289 1.79 -12.97 -2.17
N PHE A 290 1.28 -11.74 -2.27
CA PHE A 290 0.87 -10.89 -1.16
C PHE A 290 -0.19 -11.48 -0.20
N PRO A 291 -1.03 -12.47 -0.57
CA PRO A 291 -1.89 -13.13 0.42
C PRO A 291 -1.14 -14.16 1.29
N GLY A 292 0.17 -14.35 1.08
CA GLY A 292 0.97 -15.35 1.80
C GLY A 292 0.88 -16.76 1.20
N TYR A 293 0.48 -16.88 -0.06
CA TYR A 293 0.32 -18.16 -0.78
C TYR A 293 0.91 -18.06 -2.18
N TYR A 294 1.21 -19.20 -2.80
CA TYR A 294 1.47 -19.26 -4.23
C TYR A 294 0.14 -19.10 -4.99
N GLY A 295 -0.08 -17.92 -5.57
CA GLY A 295 -1.40 -17.54 -6.07
C GLY A 295 -1.83 -18.24 -7.35
N ARG A 296 -0.87 -18.66 -8.21
CA ARG A 296 -1.14 -19.35 -9.45
C ARG A 296 -0.01 -20.30 -9.83
N PRO A 297 -0.31 -21.37 -10.59
CA PRO A 297 0.71 -22.22 -11.16
C PRO A 297 1.50 -21.47 -12.25
N GLU A 298 2.54 -22.13 -12.75
CA GLU A 298 3.28 -21.75 -13.95
C GLU A 298 2.33 -21.43 -15.12
N ALA A 299 2.60 -20.35 -15.83
CA ALA A 299 1.82 -19.95 -17.01
C ALA A 299 2.65 -19.05 -17.94
N GLY A 300 2.20 -18.91 -19.20
CA GLY A 300 2.84 -18.06 -20.18
C GLY A 300 2.80 -16.58 -19.82
N CYS A 301 3.91 -15.87 -20.03
CA CYS A 301 4.03 -14.41 -19.94
C CYS A 301 4.81 -13.85 -21.14
N PRO A 302 4.60 -12.57 -21.51
CA PRO A 302 5.41 -11.88 -22.51
C PRO A 302 6.89 -11.93 -22.18
N LEU A 303 7.72 -12.18 -23.19
CA LEU A 303 9.17 -12.18 -23.07
C LEU A 303 9.72 -10.81 -23.44
N VAL A 304 10.49 -10.21 -22.56
CA VAL A 304 11.27 -9.01 -22.79
C VAL A 304 12.66 -9.40 -23.27
N GLU A 305 13.01 -9.05 -24.50
CA GLU A 305 14.37 -9.10 -25.03
C GLU A 305 15.06 -7.77 -24.65
N VAL A 306 16.03 -7.81 -23.74
CA VAL A 306 16.74 -6.62 -23.27
C VAL A 306 17.77 -6.20 -24.30
N THR A 307 17.68 -4.96 -24.77
CA THR A 307 18.54 -4.38 -25.80
C THR A 307 19.65 -3.49 -25.23
N ALA A 308 19.41 -2.91 -24.04
CA ALA A 308 20.39 -2.11 -23.32
C ALA A 308 20.18 -2.20 -21.81
N VAL A 309 21.29 -2.13 -21.08
CA VAL A 309 21.32 -2.02 -19.62
C VAL A 309 22.14 -0.77 -19.28
N HIS A 310 21.59 0.04 -18.39
CA HIS A 310 22.24 1.26 -17.89
C HIS A 310 22.27 1.24 -16.37
N TYR A 311 23.37 1.64 -15.74
CA TYR A 311 23.46 1.59 -14.30
C TYR A 311 24.48 2.58 -13.72
N ARG A 312 24.19 3.06 -12.51
CA ARG A 312 25.15 3.85 -11.70
C ARG A 312 26.25 2.94 -11.16
N SER A 313 27.38 3.52 -10.84
CA SER A 313 28.44 2.79 -10.14
C SER A 313 27.94 2.28 -8.78
N ASN A 314 28.16 0.97 -8.50
CA ASN A 314 27.65 0.26 -7.32
C ASN A 314 26.13 0.44 -7.16
N PRO A 315 25.32 0.02 -8.13
CA PRO A 315 23.89 0.27 -8.13
C PRO A 315 23.19 -0.48 -6.98
N ILE A 316 22.05 0.06 -6.54
CA ILE A 316 21.20 -0.56 -5.53
C ILE A 316 19.98 -1.15 -6.24
N LEU A 317 19.85 -2.48 -6.20
CA LEU A 317 18.67 -3.18 -6.67
C LEU A 317 17.62 -3.24 -5.55
N THR A 318 16.44 -2.74 -5.81
CA THR A 318 15.30 -2.77 -4.89
C THR A 318 14.54 -4.08 -5.01
N ASN A 319 14.17 -4.69 -3.87
CA ASN A 319 13.44 -5.95 -3.82
C ASN A 319 12.27 -5.85 -2.83
N ALA A 320 11.10 -6.28 -3.24
CA ALA A 320 9.91 -6.38 -2.42
C ALA A 320 9.58 -7.84 -2.15
N LEU A 321 9.55 -8.22 -0.88
CA LEU A 321 9.12 -9.55 -0.46
C LEU A 321 7.59 -9.59 -0.46
N MET A 322 7.01 -10.56 -1.14
CA MET A 322 5.59 -10.89 -1.07
C MET A 322 5.40 -12.08 -0.13
N ALA A 323 4.64 -11.88 0.94
CA ALA A 323 4.48 -12.84 2.04
C ALA A 323 3.18 -12.59 2.83
N ASP A 324 2.99 -13.34 3.91
CA ASP A 324 2.00 -13.01 4.94
C ASP A 324 2.39 -11.73 5.71
N TYR A 325 1.39 -11.09 6.31
CA TYR A 325 1.61 -9.92 7.16
C TYR A 325 2.44 -10.29 8.43
N PRO A 326 3.32 -9.43 8.90
CA PRO A 326 3.74 -8.12 8.38
C PRO A 326 4.89 -8.17 7.37
N SER A 327 5.33 -9.34 6.94
CA SER A 327 6.51 -9.54 6.08
C SER A 327 6.26 -9.24 4.60
N ASN A 328 5.06 -8.80 4.26
CA ASN A 328 4.70 -8.36 2.92
C ASN A 328 5.06 -6.87 2.73
N GLU A 329 6.00 -6.57 1.86
CA GLU A 329 6.46 -5.21 1.55
C GLU A 329 5.30 -4.26 1.20
N GLN A 330 4.31 -4.77 0.52
CA GLN A 330 3.19 -3.99 0.01
C GLN A 330 2.19 -3.60 1.12
N SER A 331 2.12 -4.33 2.23
CA SER A 331 1.06 -4.20 3.24
C SER A 331 0.92 -2.79 3.80
N GLY A 332 2.04 -2.18 4.21
CA GLY A 332 2.03 -0.89 4.88
C GLY A 332 1.62 0.26 3.95
N PHE A 333 2.36 0.47 2.87
CA PHE A 333 2.11 1.60 1.97
C PHE A 333 0.79 1.46 1.21
N PHE A 334 0.43 0.22 0.84
CA PHE A 334 -0.82 -0.04 0.13
C PHE A 334 -2.03 0.27 1.02
N SER A 335 -1.93 -0.03 2.31
CA SER A 335 -2.93 0.36 3.30
C SER A 335 -3.20 1.88 3.27
N ILE A 336 -2.15 2.70 3.28
CA ILE A 336 -2.28 4.16 3.31
C ILE A 336 -2.89 4.70 2.01
N ILE A 337 -2.32 4.34 0.85
CA ILE A 337 -2.78 4.91 -0.43
C ILE A 337 -4.18 4.40 -0.81
N ARG A 338 -4.49 3.14 -0.51
CA ARG A 338 -5.81 2.58 -0.76
C ARG A 338 -6.88 3.23 0.12
N SER A 339 -6.59 3.43 1.40
CA SER A 339 -7.48 4.15 2.33
C SER A 339 -7.77 5.56 1.83
N ALA A 340 -6.74 6.29 1.40
CA ALA A 340 -6.88 7.62 0.86
C ALA A 340 -7.79 7.65 -0.38
N ARG A 341 -7.65 6.67 -1.27
CA ARG A 341 -8.45 6.55 -2.49
C ARG A 341 -9.91 6.20 -2.21
N ILE A 342 -10.16 5.22 -1.33
CA ILE A 342 -11.54 4.87 -0.94
C ILE A 342 -12.22 6.08 -0.29
N TRP A 343 -11.51 6.81 0.56
CA TRP A 343 -12.05 8.01 1.20
C TRP A 343 -12.36 9.11 0.19
N ASP A 344 -11.46 9.39 -0.74
CA ASP A 344 -11.66 10.36 -1.82
C ASP A 344 -12.84 9.96 -2.74
N ASP A 345 -12.98 8.68 -3.05
CA ASP A 345 -14.09 8.15 -3.84
C ASP A 345 -15.44 8.35 -3.11
N LEU A 346 -15.50 8.09 -1.80
CA LEU A 346 -16.70 8.32 -0.99
C LEU A 346 -17.05 9.81 -0.88
N ASP A 347 -16.06 10.69 -0.69
CA ASP A 347 -16.26 12.15 -0.67
C ASP A 347 -16.83 12.66 -2.02
N LYS A 348 -16.28 12.17 -3.15
CA LYS A 348 -16.75 12.52 -4.51
C LYS A 348 -18.16 12.04 -4.79
N LEU A 349 -18.58 10.93 -4.17
CA LEU A 349 -19.95 10.42 -4.27
C LEU A 349 -20.91 11.12 -3.29
N GLY A 350 -20.43 12.09 -2.51
CA GLY A 350 -21.24 12.89 -1.61
C GLY A 350 -21.63 12.20 -0.31
N VAL A 351 -20.87 11.22 0.17
CA VAL A 351 -21.07 10.59 1.49
C VAL A 351 -20.46 11.51 2.57
N PRO A 352 -21.28 12.20 3.37
CA PRO A 352 -20.76 13.15 4.37
C PRO A 352 -20.25 12.42 5.62
N GLY A 353 -19.60 13.14 6.52
CA GLY A 353 -19.33 12.67 7.89
C GLY A 353 -18.28 11.57 8.03
N ILE A 354 -17.54 11.23 6.97
CA ILE A 354 -16.43 10.26 7.06
C ILE A 354 -15.30 10.87 7.90
N GLN A 355 -14.94 10.20 8.98
CA GLN A 355 -13.89 10.61 9.92
C GLN A 355 -12.57 9.87 9.71
N GLY A 356 -12.62 8.73 9.02
CA GLY A 356 -11.46 7.94 8.67
C GLY A 356 -11.83 6.71 7.84
N VAL A 357 -10.92 6.32 6.96
CA VAL A 357 -10.97 5.06 6.23
C VAL A 357 -9.64 4.37 6.42
N TYR A 358 -9.64 3.09 6.75
CA TYR A 358 -8.43 2.30 6.92
C TYR A 358 -8.54 0.93 6.28
N ALA A 359 -7.79 0.72 5.21
CA ALA A 359 -7.55 -0.58 4.61
C ALA A 359 -6.51 -1.31 5.46
N HIS A 360 -6.93 -2.27 6.28
CA HIS A 360 -6.06 -2.87 7.29
C HIS A 360 -4.92 -3.69 6.65
N PRO A 361 -3.64 -3.43 7.00
CA PRO A 361 -2.49 -4.06 6.33
C PRO A 361 -2.45 -5.59 6.50
N ALA A 362 -2.92 -6.13 7.64
CA ALA A 362 -3.02 -7.58 7.85
C ALA A 362 -4.11 -8.25 6.99
N GLY A 363 -5.02 -7.47 6.42
CA GLY A 363 -6.03 -7.96 5.48
C GLY A 363 -5.43 -8.22 4.10
N ALA A 364 -4.61 -9.27 3.94
CA ALA A 364 -4.01 -9.66 2.68
C ALA A 364 -3.37 -8.46 1.93
N GLY A 365 -2.38 -7.83 2.54
CA GLY A 365 -1.64 -6.71 1.96
C GLY A 365 -2.46 -5.41 1.82
N GLY A 366 -3.42 -5.17 2.71
CA GLY A 366 -4.28 -3.97 2.66
C GLY A 366 -5.46 -4.07 1.68
N PHE A 367 -5.69 -5.23 1.07
CA PHE A 367 -6.83 -5.42 0.17
C PHE A 367 -8.08 -5.96 0.86
N GLY A 368 -7.91 -6.96 1.74
CA GLY A 368 -8.98 -7.83 2.19
C GLY A 368 -9.95 -7.20 3.18
N MET A 369 -9.55 -6.17 3.92
CA MET A 369 -10.36 -5.55 4.97
C MET A 369 -10.28 -4.03 4.91
N THR A 370 -11.43 -3.36 5.01
CA THR A 370 -11.52 -1.89 5.10
C THR A 370 -12.45 -1.51 6.25
N VAL A 371 -12.00 -0.60 7.11
CA VAL A 371 -12.80 -0.02 8.20
C VAL A 371 -13.10 1.44 7.87
N ILE A 372 -14.35 1.87 8.08
CA ILE A 372 -14.83 3.23 7.84
C ILE A 372 -15.38 3.78 9.14
N ALA A 373 -14.77 4.81 9.68
CA ALA A 373 -15.32 5.57 10.81
C ALA A 373 -16.13 6.75 10.28
N LEU A 374 -17.38 6.87 10.72
CA LEU A 374 -18.27 7.94 10.26
C LEU A 374 -19.16 8.48 11.38
N GLU A 375 -19.49 9.75 11.29
CA GLU A 375 -20.54 10.39 12.09
C GLU A 375 -21.87 10.25 11.35
N GLN A 376 -22.79 9.46 11.90
CA GLN A 376 -24.07 9.19 11.26
C GLN A 376 -24.93 10.46 11.15
N ARG A 377 -25.38 10.80 9.94
CA ARG A 377 -26.15 12.01 9.64
C ARG A 377 -27.61 11.72 9.32
N TYR A 378 -27.95 10.52 8.87
CA TYR A 378 -29.31 10.09 8.46
C TYR A 378 -29.45 8.58 8.53
N ALA A 379 -30.69 8.11 8.54
CA ALA A 379 -31.01 6.69 8.52
C ALA A 379 -30.44 6.02 7.25
N GLY A 380 -29.77 4.88 7.40
CA GLY A 380 -29.13 4.15 6.30
C GLY A 380 -27.77 4.69 5.86
N HIS A 381 -27.21 5.69 6.55
CA HIS A 381 -25.92 6.29 6.19
C HIS A 381 -24.76 5.29 6.25
N ALA A 382 -24.67 4.48 7.30
CA ALA A 382 -23.67 3.43 7.42
C ALA A 382 -23.79 2.39 6.28
N ALA A 383 -25.01 1.96 5.98
CA ALA A 383 -25.27 1.02 4.88
C ALA A 383 -24.87 1.60 3.50
N GLN A 384 -25.14 2.88 3.27
CA GLN A 384 -24.69 3.58 2.05
C GLN A 384 -23.16 3.61 1.95
N ALA A 385 -22.46 4.00 3.03
CA ALA A 385 -20.99 4.06 3.05
C ALA A 385 -20.38 2.67 2.78
N LEU A 386 -20.92 1.62 3.40
CA LEU A 386 -20.50 0.23 3.20
C LEU A 386 -20.68 -0.23 1.75
N ALA A 387 -21.86 -0.03 1.18
CA ALA A 387 -22.19 -0.47 -0.17
C ALA A 387 -21.34 0.24 -1.22
N LEU A 388 -21.14 1.56 -1.08
CA LEU A 388 -20.30 2.35 -1.99
C LEU A 388 -18.84 1.97 -1.85
N ALA A 389 -18.29 1.89 -0.62
CA ALA A 389 -16.90 1.49 -0.41
C ALA A 389 -16.59 0.11 -1.00
N ALA A 390 -17.56 -0.79 -1.04
CA ALA A 390 -17.41 -2.12 -1.63
C ALA A 390 -17.22 -2.09 -3.17
N GLN A 391 -17.63 -1.02 -3.87
CA GLN A 391 -17.72 -0.98 -5.33
C GLN A 391 -16.98 0.21 -5.98
N VAL A 392 -16.56 1.22 -5.22
CA VAL A 392 -15.71 2.29 -5.77
C VAL A 392 -14.38 1.74 -6.28
N PRO A 393 -13.73 2.40 -7.26
CA PRO A 393 -12.46 1.91 -7.83
C PRO A 393 -11.39 1.55 -6.80
N GLY A 394 -11.26 2.33 -5.73
CA GLY A 394 -10.35 2.04 -4.61
C GLY A 394 -10.71 0.78 -3.83
N GLY A 395 -11.99 0.40 -3.74
CA GLY A 395 -12.51 -0.67 -2.89
C GLY A 395 -12.98 -1.94 -3.60
N ALA A 396 -13.24 -1.89 -4.91
CA ALA A 396 -13.89 -2.98 -5.64
C ALA A 396 -13.05 -4.27 -5.72
N TYR A 397 -11.74 -4.14 -5.97
CA TYR A 397 -10.86 -5.28 -6.21
C TYR A 397 -10.48 -5.99 -4.91
N PHE A 398 -10.80 -7.29 -4.80
CA PHE A 398 -10.38 -8.23 -3.74
C PHE A 398 -10.85 -7.92 -2.31
N THR A 399 -11.46 -6.79 -1.99
CA THR A 399 -11.95 -6.54 -0.62
C THR A 399 -12.99 -7.60 -0.21
N LYS A 400 -12.84 -8.15 0.99
CA LYS A 400 -13.75 -9.18 1.55
C LYS A 400 -14.58 -8.65 2.72
N TRP A 401 -13.99 -7.80 3.55
CA TRP A 401 -14.58 -7.31 4.78
C TRP A 401 -14.64 -5.79 4.75
N ILE A 402 -15.81 -5.21 4.79
CA ILE A 402 -16.01 -3.76 4.91
C ILE A 402 -16.80 -3.52 6.18
N ILE A 403 -16.23 -2.75 7.10
CA ILE A 403 -16.78 -2.54 8.44
C ILE A 403 -17.02 -1.04 8.63
N ALA A 404 -18.24 -0.64 9.01
CA ALA A 404 -18.54 0.71 9.43
C ALA A 404 -18.57 0.79 10.96
N VAL A 405 -17.96 1.82 11.51
CA VAL A 405 -17.95 2.14 12.94
C VAL A 405 -18.28 3.61 13.14
N ASP A 406 -18.80 3.96 14.33
CA ASP A 406 -19.04 5.38 14.66
C ASP A 406 -17.72 6.14 14.87
N GLU A 407 -17.80 7.48 14.90
CA GLU A 407 -16.68 8.42 15.06
C GLU A 407 -15.89 8.24 16.36
N ASP A 408 -16.46 7.63 17.37
CA ASP A 408 -15.84 7.36 18.68
C ASP A 408 -14.93 6.11 18.67
N VAL A 409 -14.79 5.42 17.52
CA VAL A 409 -13.92 4.26 17.32
C VAL A 409 -12.76 4.62 16.39
N ASP A 410 -11.55 4.25 16.76
CA ASP A 410 -10.39 4.41 15.87
C ASP A 410 -10.38 3.31 14.81
N PRO A 411 -10.54 3.64 13.50
CA PRO A 411 -10.55 2.61 12.46
C PRO A 411 -9.18 1.93 12.29
N THR A 412 -8.09 2.49 12.85
CA THR A 412 -6.74 1.92 12.79
C THR A 412 -6.43 0.99 13.96
N ASP A 413 -7.28 1.01 15.00
CA ASP A 413 -7.16 0.17 16.19
C ASP A 413 -8.13 -1.01 16.09
N MET A 414 -7.61 -2.19 15.70
CA MET A 414 -8.44 -3.38 15.52
C MET A 414 -9.10 -3.86 16.80
N ASP A 415 -8.52 -3.64 17.97
CA ASP A 415 -9.13 -4.03 19.23
C ASP A 415 -10.39 -3.21 19.48
N GLN A 416 -10.36 -1.89 19.18
CA GLN A 416 -11.55 -1.05 19.23
C GLN A 416 -12.59 -1.44 18.15
N VAL A 417 -12.17 -1.80 16.95
CA VAL A 417 -13.07 -2.26 15.87
C VAL A 417 -13.76 -3.55 16.27
N ILE A 418 -13.02 -4.53 16.80
CA ILE A 418 -13.57 -5.80 17.29
C ILE A 418 -14.53 -5.55 18.46
N TRP A 419 -14.17 -4.65 19.37
CA TRP A 419 -15.07 -4.25 20.46
C TRP A 419 -16.37 -3.65 19.91
N ALA A 420 -16.33 -2.77 18.91
CA ALA A 420 -17.52 -2.18 18.29
C ALA A 420 -18.38 -3.27 17.61
N MET A 421 -17.76 -4.16 16.85
CA MET A 421 -18.45 -5.31 16.24
C MET A 421 -19.16 -6.18 17.29
N SER A 422 -18.52 -6.39 18.44
CA SER A 422 -19.06 -7.26 19.51
C SER A 422 -20.12 -6.60 20.38
N SER A 423 -20.17 -5.24 20.40
CA SER A 423 -21.06 -4.49 21.28
C SER A 423 -22.18 -3.72 20.57
N ARG A 424 -22.10 -3.56 19.23
CA ARG A 424 -23.03 -2.74 18.44
C ARG A 424 -23.63 -3.47 17.26
N CYS A 425 -23.02 -4.57 16.78
CA CYS A 425 -23.47 -5.31 15.60
C CYS A 425 -24.26 -6.55 16.04
N ASN A 426 -25.51 -6.66 15.57
CA ASN A 426 -26.27 -7.90 15.61
C ASN A 426 -26.09 -8.62 14.27
N PRO A 427 -25.36 -9.76 14.21
CA PRO A 427 -24.94 -10.34 12.92
C PRO A 427 -26.06 -10.65 11.94
N ILE A 428 -27.27 -10.95 12.41
CA ILE A 428 -28.40 -11.28 11.52
C ILE A 428 -28.98 -10.02 10.84
N ASP A 429 -28.91 -8.87 11.51
CA ASP A 429 -29.52 -7.62 11.05
C ASP A 429 -28.49 -6.67 10.40
N ASP A 430 -27.21 -6.79 10.81
CA ASP A 430 -26.16 -5.82 10.50
C ASP A 430 -25.06 -6.35 9.57
N ILE A 431 -25.21 -7.57 9.03
CA ILE A 431 -24.27 -8.13 8.05
C ILE A 431 -24.97 -8.48 6.75
N ASP A 432 -24.58 -7.78 5.69
CA ASP A 432 -25.00 -8.07 4.32
C ASP A 432 -23.88 -8.76 3.54
N ILE A 433 -24.24 -9.69 2.64
CA ILE A 433 -23.30 -10.38 1.76
C ILE A 433 -23.55 -10.00 0.30
N LEU A 434 -22.60 -9.30 -0.28
CA LEU A 434 -22.54 -9.07 -1.73
C LEU A 434 -21.90 -10.29 -2.40
N ARG A 435 -22.62 -10.89 -3.35
CA ARG A 435 -22.17 -12.07 -4.11
C ARG A 435 -21.65 -11.68 -5.48
N ASN A 436 -20.82 -12.55 -6.08
CA ASN A 436 -20.31 -12.40 -7.45
C ASN A 436 -19.55 -11.08 -7.67
N THR A 437 -18.76 -10.66 -6.68
CA THR A 437 -17.96 -9.43 -6.74
C THR A 437 -16.60 -9.68 -7.38
N TRP A 438 -15.95 -8.61 -7.84
CA TRP A 438 -14.64 -8.67 -8.44
C TRP A 438 -13.58 -9.15 -7.45
N SER A 439 -12.89 -10.23 -7.81
CA SER A 439 -11.81 -10.84 -7.03
C SER A 439 -10.54 -10.97 -7.88
N THR A 440 -9.52 -11.60 -7.35
CA THR A 440 -8.24 -11.86 -8.02
C THR A 440 -7.97 -13.36 -8.10
N TRP A 441 -7.23 -13.75 -9.12
CA TRP A 441 -6.71 -15.13 -9.25
C TRP A 441 -5.69 -15.49 -8.16
N LEU A 442 -5.19 -14.49 -7.43
CA LEU A 442 -4.26 -14.66 -6.31
C LEU A 442 -4.98 -14.95 -4.99
N ASP A 443 -6.31 -14.86 -4.97
CA ASP A 443 -7.11 -15.21 -3.81
C ASP A 443 -7.14 -16.74 -3.60
N PRO A 444 -6.57 -17.27 -2.51
CA PRO A 444 -6.54 -18.72 -2.27
C PRO A 444 -7.95 -19.33 -2.15
N THR A 445 -8.98 -18.54 -1.79
CA THR A 445 -10.38 -19.02 -1.74
C THR A 445 -10.99 -19.22 -3.13
N GLN A 446 -10.31 -18.78 -4.19
CA GLN A 446 -10.69 -18.99 -5.59
C GLN A 446 -10.15 -20.32 -6.14
N ASN A 447 -9.74 -21.25 -5.32
CA ASN A 447 -9.41 -22.62 -5.68
C ASN A 447 -10.56 -23.56 -5.28
N PRO A 448 -10.96 -24.50 -6.12
CA PRO A 448 -10.41 -24.79 -7.45
C PRO A 448 -10.74 -23.71 -8.49
N PRO A 449 -10.07 -23.75 -9.67
CA PRO A 449 -10.17 -22.71 -10.71
C PRO A 449 -11.59 -22.41 -11.23
N GLU A 450 -12.53 -23.33 -11.10
CA GLU A 450 -13.93 -23.16 -11.52
C GLU A 450 -14.67 -22.06 -10.72
N LYS A 451 -14.17 -21.72 -9.54
CA LYS A 451 -14.70 -20.62 -8.73
C LYS A 451 -14.29 -19.23 -9.22
N ARG A 452 -13.25 -19.16 -10.07
CA ARG A 452 -12.67 -17.90 -10.55
C ARG A 452 -13.54 -17.26 -11.63
N PRO A 453 -13.59 -15.93 -11.71
CA PRO A 453 -12.93 -14.93 -10.86
C PRO A 453 -13.86 -14.27 -9.82
N TYR A 454 -14.90 -14.93 -9.38
CA TYR A 454 -15.95 -14.34 -8.54
C TYR A 454 -15.68 -14.53 -7.05
N GLY A 455 -15.72 -13.42 -6.30
CA GLY A 455 -15.66 -13.40 -4.86
C GLY A 455 -16.97 -12.99 -4.22
N SER A 456 -16.94 -12.77 -2.92
CA SER A 456 -18.03 -12.16 -2.15
C SER A 456 -17.47 -11.19 -1.12
N LYS A 457 -18.31 -10.28 -0.63
CA LYS A 457 -17.95 -9.29 0.37
C LYS A 457 -18.99 -9.27 1.49
N ALA A 458 -18.50 -9.19 2.73
CA ALA A 458 -19.34 -8.91 3.88
C ALA A 458 -19.30 -7.40 4.16
N LEU A 459 -20.49 -6.82 4.28
CA LEU A 459 -20.72 -5.45 4.72
C LEU A 459 -21.20 -5.51 6.16
N ILE A 460 -20.39 -5.00 7.09
CA ILE A 460 -20.64 -5.14 8.53
C ILE A 460 -20.91 -3.76 9.11
N ASN A 461 -22.14 -3.55 9.59
CA ASN A 461 -22.51 -2.35 10.29
C ASN A 461 -22.25 -2.52 11.80
N ALA A 462 -21.15 -1.97 12.29
CA ALA A 462 -20.78 -1.94 13.70
C ALA A 462 -20.95 -0.52 14.29
N CYS A 463 -21.86 0.27 13.74
CA CYS A 463 -22.32 1.53 14.30
C CYS A 463 -23.47 1.29 15.29
N LYS A 464 -23.71 2.27 16.15
CA LYS A 464 -24.93 2.32 16.95
C LYS A 464 -26.14 2.39 16.02
N GLU A 465 -27.22 1.66 16.34
CA GLU A 465 -28.45 1.68 15.55
C GLU A 465 -28.99 3.11 15.44
N HIS A 466 -29.05 3.66 14.23
CA HIS A 466 -29.42 5.05 13.98
C HIS A 466 -30.78 5.43 14.56
N ARG A 467 -31.77 4.52 14.46
CA ARG A 467 -33.13 4.75 14.99
C ARG A 467 -33.15 4.99 16.49
N TYR A 468 -32.17 4.45 17.20
CA TYR A 468 -32.09 4.46 18.66
C TYR A 468 -30.92 5.33 19.19
N LEU A 469 -30.23 6.11 18.34
CA LEU A 469 -29.13 6.97 18.76
C LEU A 469 -29.41 7.81 20.02
N PRO A 470 -30.61 8.43 20.17
CA PRO A 470 -30.93 9.23 21.38
C PRO A 470 -31.02 8.40 22.69
N VAL A 471 -31.25 7.11 22.56
CA VAL A 471 -31.54 6.17 23.66
C VAL A 471 -30.57 4.99 23.71
N PHE A 472 -29.62 4.91 22.77
CA PHE A 472 -28.58 3.88 22.78
C PHE A 472 -27.77 3.97 24.07
N SER A 473 -27.40 2.81 24.63
CA SER A 473 -26.60 2.76 25.86
C SER A 473 -25.33 3.60 25.73
N LYS A 474 -25.10 4.48 26.70
CA LYS A 474 -23.93 5.33 26.70
C LYS A 474 -22.67 4.50 26.93
N ARG A 475 -21.63 4.80 26.15
CA ARG A 475 -20.30 4.26 26.36
C ARG A 475 -19.76 4.76 27.70
N THR A 476 -19.16 3.87 28.50
CA THR A 476 -18.38 4.31 29.66
C THR A 476 -17.16 5.12 29.17
N ALA A 477 -17.03 6.33 29.62
CA ALA A 477 -15.96 7.23 29.17
C ALA A 477 -15.41 8.06 30.34
N LEU A 478 -14.17 8.53 30.21
CA LEU A 478 -13.56 9.43 31.17
C LEU A 478 -14.14 10.84 31.02
N ARG A 479 -14.28 11.56 32.12
CA ARG A 479 -14.43 13.02 32.03
C ARG A 479 -13.13 13.65 31.58
N LYS A 480 -13.21 14.65 30.68
CA LYS A 480 -12.03 15.25 30.08
C LYS A 480 -11.10 15.89 31.14
N GLU A 481 -11.65 16.58 32.13
CA GLU A 481 -10.84 17.19 33.21
C GLU A 481 -10.10 16.14 34.05
N ILE A 482 -10.67 14.93 34.21
CA ILE A 482 -10.00 13.83 34.93
C ILE A 482 -8.87 13.26 34.10
N TYR A 483 -9.12 13.08 32.78
CA TYR A 483 -8.07 12.64 31.85
C TYR A 483 -6.89 13.66 31.86
N ASP A 484 -7.17 14.94 31.68
CA ASP A 484 -6.14 15.99 31.64
C ASP A 484 -5.32 16.05 32.96
N LYS A 485 -5.98 15.88 34.12
CA LYS A 485 -5.32 15.79 35.41
C LYS A 485 -4.37 14.60 35.49
N VAL A 486 -4.85 13.40 35.15
CA VAL A 486 -4.05 12.17 35.20
C VAL A 486 -2.90 12.23 34.20
N ALA A 487 -3.15 12.75 33.00
CA ALA A 487 -2.15 12.95 31.97
C ALA A 487 -1.03 13.88 32.43
N GLY A 488 -1.39 15.01 33.10
CA GLY A 488 -0.41 15.94 33.67
C GLY A 488 0.44 15.34 34.81
N GLU A 489 -0.06 14.31 35.47
CA GLU A 489 0.63 13.64 36.58
C GLU A 489 1.28 12.30 36.19
N TRP A 490 1.16 11.85 34.91
CA TRP A 490 1.55 10.51 34.43
C TRP A 490 2.95 10.09 34.88
N LYS A 491 3.95 10.95 34.61
CA LYS A 491 5.35 10.68 35.01
C LYS A 491 5.55 10.70 36.52
N LYS A 492 4.87 11.61 37.23
CA LYS A 492 4.94 11.75 38.70
C LYS A 492 4.36 10.49 39.37
N LEU A 493 3.35 9.86 38.78
CA LEU A 493 2.75 8.63 39.26
C LEU A 493 3.60 7.39 38.93
N GLY A 494 4.72 7.53 38.23
CA GLY A 494 5.60 6.41 37.87
C GLY A 494 5.01 5.50 36.81
N LEU A 495 4.00 5.95 36.04
CA LEU A 495 3.33 5.15 35.01
C LEU A 495 4.21 5.02 33.76
N PRO A 496 4.25 3.83 33.13
CA PRO A 496 5.13 3.56 32.00
C PRO A 496 4.60 4.12 30.67
N GLY A 497 5.52 4.35 29.71
CA GLY A 497 5.20 4.66 28.32
C GLY A 497 4.59 6.05 28.10
N GLN A 498 3.96 6.19 26.93
CA GLN A 498 3.23 7.41 26.57
C GLN A 498 1.78 7.33 27.06
N ILE A 499 1.19 8.49 27.29
CA ILE A 499 -0.21 8.61 27.71
C ILE A 499 -1.11 8.11 26.56
N PRO A 500 -2.01 7.13 26.81
CA PRO A 500 -2.93 6.65 25.79
C PRO A 500 -3.87 7.76 25.30
N THR A 501 -4.11 7.83 24.00
CA THR A 501 -5.09 8.74 23.42
C THR A 501 -6.51 8.21 23.67
N VAL A 502 -7.40 9.09 24.13
CA VAL A 502 -8.83 8.80 24.31
C VAL A 502 -9.63 9.62 23.30
N ARG A 503 -10.46 8.97 22.50
CA ARG A 503 -11.28 9.64 21.48
C ARG A 503 -12.64 10.09 21.97
N ALA A 504 -13.19 9.46 23.01
CA ALA A 504 -14.49 9.79 23.56
C ALA A 504 -14.38 10.17 25.03
N PHE A 505 -14.96 11.30 25.38
CA PHE A 505 -15.12 11.75 26.75
C PHE A 505 -16.59 11.76 27.11
N GLU A 506 -16.90 11.58 28.42
CA GLU A 506 -18.26 11.67 28.91
C GLU A 506 -18.79 13.10 28.70
N GLU A 507 -19.92 13.23 28.02
CA GLU A 507 -20.69 14.45 27.97
C GLU A 507 -21.69 14.45 29.14
N GLU A 508 -21.91 15.61 29.79
CA GLU A 508 -22.82 15.75 30.95
C GLU A 508 -24.32 15.52 30.63
N LYS A 509 -24.67 14.82 29.57
CA LYS A 509 -26.06 14.49 29.27
C LYS A 509 -26.56 13.35 30.16
N LYS A 510 -27.72 13.54 30.77
CA LYS A 510 -28.37 12.50 31.59
C LYS A 510 -28.42 11.17 30.85
N VAL A 511 -27.99 10.11 31.54
CA VAL A 511 -28.13 8.74 31.04
C VAL A 511 -29.61 8.40 31.02
N VAL A 512 -30.19 8.14 29.85
CA VAL A 512 -31.55 7.58 29.76
C VAL A 512 -31.38 6.07 29.79
N TYR A 513 -31.69 5.47 30.92
CA TYR A 513 -31.83 4.04 31.01
C TYR A 513 -33.22 3.69 30.51
N HIS A 514 -33.33 2.88 29.46
CA HIS A 514 -34.59 2.20 29.20
C HIS A 514 -34.73 1.07 30.24
N GLU A 515 -35.80 1.08 30.99
CA GLU A 515 -36.16 -0.01 31.85
C GLU A 515 -36.40 -1.28 31.01
N VAL A 516 -35.36 -2.10 30.90
CA VAL A 516 -35.52 -3.47 30.43
C VAL A 516 -35.63 -4.34 31.65
N GLY A 517 -36.86 -4.60 32.09
CA GLY A 517 -37.18 -5.64 33.06
C GLY A 517 -36.32 -5.64 34.32
N GLY A 518 -36.23 -4.51 35.03
CA GLY A 518 -35.64 -4.47 36.37
C GLY A 518 -36.46 -5.25 37.36
N PHE A 519 -35.82 -5.99 38.25
CA PHE A 519 -36.52 -6.52 39.45
C PHE A 519 -37.04 -5.33 40.26
N GLU A 520 -38.33 -5.02 40.16
CA GLU A 520 -38.98 -4.20 41.18
C GLU A 520 -39.05 -4.98 42.47
N PRO A 521 -38.58 -4.42 43.60
CA PRO A 521 -38.73 -5.08 44.90
C PRO A 521 -40.22 -5.37 45.16
N GLY A 522 -40.60 -6.65 45.14
CA GLY A 522 -41.96 -7.09 45.48
C GLY A 522 -42.85 -7.60 44.32
N LYS A 523 -42.41 -7.49 43.03
CA LYS A 523 -43.15 -8.12 41.91
C LYS A 523 -42.44 -9.38 41.41
N GLN A 524 -43.21 -10.46 41.27
CA GLN A 524 -42.71 -11.70 40.66
C GLN A 524 -42.62 -11.57 39.13
N PRO A 525 -41.60 -12.14 38.45
CA PRO A 525 -41.51 -12.12 36.98
C PRO A 525 -42.73 -12.88 36.41
N GLY A 526 -43.62 -12.19 35.72
CA GLY A 526 -44.78 -12.79 35.04
C GLY A 526 -46.15 -12.13 35.27
N GLU A 527 -46.26 -11.14 36.16
CA GLU A 527 -47.55 -10.49 36.45
C GLU A 527 -47.96 -9.33 35.51
N GLU A 528 -47.12 -8.94 34.54
CA GLU A 528 -47.40 -7.79 33.65
C GLU A 528 -48.26 -8.09 32.41
N LYS A 529 -48.92 -9.23 32.29
CA LYS A 529 -49.72 -9.53 31.09
C LYS A 529 -51.25 -9.54 31.30
N ALA A 530 -51.77 -9.03 32.40
CA ALA A 530 -53.20 -9.09 32.67
C ALA A 530 -53.99 -7.78 32.55
N GLU A 531 -53.36 -6.62 32.27
CA GLU A 531 -54.10 -5.36 32.12
C GLU A 531 -53.75 -4.62 30.84
N LYS A 532 -54.36 -5.03 29.72
CA LYS A 532 -54.81 -4.17 28.61
C LYS A 532 -55.58 -5.04 27.62
N LYS A 533 -56.89 -5.14 27.84
CA LYS A 533 -57.85 -5.32 26.78
C LYS A 533 -58.44 -3.98 26.41
#